data_9e5dbc824453ccfe357be152a69759c2
#
_entry.id   9e5dbc824453ccfe357be152a69759c2
#
_cell.length_a   1.000
_cell.length_b   1.000
_cell.length_c   1.000
_cell.angle_alpha   90.00
_cell.angle_beta   90.00
_cell.angle_gamma   90.00
#
_symmetry.space_group_name_H-M   'P 1'
#
loop_
_entity.id
_entity.type
_entity.pdbx_description
1 polymer ?
#
loop_
_entity_poly.entity_id
_entity_poly.type
_entity_poly.pdbx_seq_one_letter_code
_entity_poly.pdbx_strand_id
1 'polypeptide(L)'
;SIGTVDRVLHHREGVSEKTRKKVFDVINEIGYKPNIYASILSRRKDFTIVAIIPYFQTGEYWELVYNGITRAVKQSQGLNIDLKIFYYNQFELESFRGACRNTIDVQPDALFIAPIYKEETIRLVHHLTSLSIPVAYIDTKPGNTDYLAYFGMPLFESGYLAADLLVGSDPGVKEVVSFNIDRGEAPPNDSTLNRHRGFLAYLNDNNPGCTLTDCSMSPFDFLYNMRLFDAFFEEHPDVRHIITFNSRAHLISDWMEIRGIRDKKLLGFDMLQANMRALKNGTISVLVAERTDKEAFKAVKSLIDFLVLRQRPPRRDNYSSIDILTRYNVDFYLVEE
;
A
#
# COMPACT_ATOMS: atom_id res chain seq x y z
N SER A 1 -8.08 47.45 12.44
CA SER A 1 -7.38 46.67 13.47
C SER A 1 -7.23 45.23 13.03
N ILE A 2 -6.27 44.50 13.60
CA ILE A 2 -6.05 43.07 13.32
C ILE A 2 -7.36 42.26 13.54
N GLY A 3 -8.11 42.57 14.61
CA GLY A 3 -9.38 41.93 14.89
C GLY A 3 -10.50 42.18 13.86
N THR A 4 -10.46 43.29 13.14
CA THR A 4 -11.40 43.59 12.04
C THR A 4 -11.06 42.74 10.82
N VAL A 5 -9.78 42.61 10.49
CA VAL A 5 -9.30 41.74 9.37
C VAL A 5 -9.62 40.30 9.67
N ASP A 6 -9.38 39.80 10.89
CA ASP A 6 -9.72 38.42 11.29
C ASP A 6 -11.22 38.14 11.16
N ARG A 7 -12.10 39.07 11.59
CA ARG A 7 -13.56 38.90 11.44
C ARG A 7 -14.00 38.83 9.96
N VAL A 8 -13.38 39.66 9.11
CA VAL A 8 -13.68 39.63 7.65
C VAL A 8 -13.21 38.34 7.00
N LEU A 9 -11.99 37.91 7.29
CA LEU A 9 -11.41 36.66 6.77
C LEU A 9 -12.22 35.41 7.15
N HIS A 10 -12.78 35.41 8.35
CA HIS A 10 -13.56 34.29 8.89
C HIS A 10 -15.09 34.48 8.82
N HIS A 11 -15.57 35.42 8.00
CA HIS A 11 -16.99 35.73 7.81
C HIS A 11 -17.79 35.94 9.11
N ARG A 12 -17.14 36.43 10.17
CA ARG A 12 -17.81 36.68 11.44
C ARG A 12 -18.61 37.99 11.40
N GLU A 13 -19.64 38.08 12.24
CA GLU A 13 -20.48 39.26 12.37
C GLU A 13 -19.76 40.43 13.07
N GLY A 14 -20.31 41.65 12.99
CA GLY A 14 -19.79 42.84 13.66
C GLY A 14 -18.83 43.68 12.82
N VAL A 15 -18.85 43.48 11.45
CA VAL A 15 -18.10 44.33 10.49
C VAL A 15 -19.08 44.86 9.44
N SER A 16 -19.07 46.18 9.18
CA SER A 16 -19.90 46.78 8.14
C SER A 16 -19.51 46.31 6.75
N GLU A 17 -20.47 46.22 5.82
CA GLU A 17 -20.25 45.85 4.42
C GLU A 17 -19.18 46.71 3.74
N LYS A 18 -19.15 48.03 4.02
CA LYS A 18 -18.16 48.96 3.53
C LYS A 18 -16.75 48.59 3.98
N THR A 19 -16.60 48.18 5.24
CA THR A 19 -15.31 47.77 5.82
C THR A 19 -14.90 46.41 5.29
N ARG A 20 -15.87 45.47 5.13
CA ARG A 20 -15.66 44.16 4.55
C ARG A 20 -15.11 44.25 3.13
N LYS A 21 -15.75 45.05 2.28
CA LYS A 21 -15.31 45.29 0.90
C LYS A 21 -13.88 45.85 0.86
N LYS A 22 -13.60 46.90 1.66
CA LYS A 22 -12.27 47.52 1.73
C LYS A 22 -11.17 46.52 2.13
N VAL A 23 -11.47 45.61 3.07
CA VAL A 23 -10.50 44.58 3.47
C VAL A 23 -10.28 43.57 2.37
N PHE A 24 -11.33 43.12 1.65
CA PHE A 24 -11.17 42.23 0.49
C PHE A 24 -10.42 42.90 -0.64
N ASP A 25 -10.64 44.16 -0.95
CA ASP A 25 -9.91 44.87 -2.00
C ASP A 25 -8.42 44.91 -1.67
N VAL A 26 -8.02 45.18 -0.45
CA VAL A 26 -6.61 45.16 -0.01
C VAL A 26 -6.04 43.76 -0.06
N ILE A 27 -6.77 42.72 0.38
CA ILE A 27 -6.33 41.30 0.32
C ILE A 27 -6.01 40.92 -1.11
N ASN A 28 -6.88 41.31 -2.07
CA ASN A 28 -6.68 41.01 -3.48
C ASN A 28 -5.50 41.80 -4.06
N GLU A 29 -5.34 43.07 -3.71
CA GLU A 29 -4.26 43.92 -4.17
C GLU A 29 -2.87 43.41 -3.75
N ILE A 30 -2.73 42.97 -2.48
CA ILE A 30 -1.46 42.47 -1.94
C ILE A 30 -1.25 40.97 -2.19
N GLY A 31 -2.22 40.29 -2.83
CA GLY A 31 -2.17 38.85 -3.08
C GLY A 31 -2.10 38.00 -1.80
N TYR A 32 -2.65 38.54 -0.68
CA TYR A 32 -2.59 37.85 0.60
C TYR A 32 -3.38 36.56 0.58
N LYS A 33 -2.69 35.44 0.71
CA LYS A 33 -3.30 34.13 1.01
C LYS A 33 -3.21 33.89 2.50
N PRO A 34 -4.36 33.75 3.22
CA PRO A 34 -4.32 33.41 4.63
C PRO A 34 -3.42 32.21 4.85
N ASN A 35 -2.42 32.35 5.72
CA ASN A 35 -1.64 31.19 6.12
C ASN A 35 -2.51 30.35 7.06
N ILE A 36 -3.26 29.41 6.47
CA ILE A 36 -4.17 28.52 7.16
C ILE A 36 -3.41 27.73 8.23
N TYR A 37 -2.16 27.36 7.97
CA TYR A 37 -1.29 26.70 8.94
C TYR A 37 -1.00 27.59 10.17
N ALA A 38 -0.77 28.90 9.98
CA ALA A 38 -0.57 29.83 11.10
C ALA A 38 -1.84 29.98 11.96
N SER A 39 -3.03 29.99 11.35
CA SER A 39 -4.31 30.03 12.06
C SER A 39 -4.56 28.73 12.86
N ILE A 40 -4.11 27.60 12.36
CA ILE A 40 -4.25 26.29 13.01
C ILE A 40 -3.24 26.15 14.15
N LEU A 41 -2.00 26.58 13.93
CA LEU A 41 -0.96 26.65 14.98
C LEU A 41 -1.42 27.50 16.18
N SER A 42 -2.22 28.55 15.94
CA SER A 42 -2.76 29.35 17.01
C SER A 42 -3.83 28.65 17.86
N ARG A 43 -4.48 27.60 17.34
CA ARG A 43 -5.56 26.86 18.02
C ARG A 43 -5.06 25.68 18.85
N ARG A 44 -3.78 25.28 18.77
CA ARG A 44 -3.16 24.18 19.54
C ARG A 44 -4.03 22.92 19.66
N LYS A 45 -4.70 22.55 18.55
CA LYS A 45 -5.49 21.31 18.58
C LYS A 45 -4.55 20.13 18.33
N ASP A 46 -4.54 19.19 19.25
CA ASP A 46 -3.86 17.92 19.11
C ASP A 46 -4.74 16.98 18.30
N PHE A 47 -4.14 16.20 17.40
CA PHE A 47 -4.85 15.18 16.62
C PHE A 47 -4.19 13.83 16.87
N THR A 48 -4.99 12.84 17.18
CA THR A 48 -4.52 11.44 17.28
C THR A 48 -4.84 10.70 16.01
N ILE A 49 -3.80 10.21 15.32
CA ILE A 49 -3.93 9.34 14.16
C ILE A 49 -3.52 7.93 14.58
N VAL A 50 -4.41 6.97 14.38
CA VAL A 50 -4.07 5.55 14.56
C VAL A 50 -3.71 4.96 13.21
N ALA A 51 -2.63 4.15 13.18
CA ALA A 51 -2.27 3.30 12.06
C ALA A 51 -2.36 1.83 12.49
N ILE A 52 -3.11 1.01 11.74
CA ILE A 52 -3.18 -0.45 11.93
C ILE A 52 -2.45 -1.12 10.76
N ILE A 53 -1.31 -1.73 11.03
CA ILE A 53 -0.48 -2.40 10.01
C ILE A 53 0.03 -3.75 10.55
N PRO A 54 0.30 -4.73 9.67
CA PRO A 54 0.97 -5.95 10.09
C PRO A 54 2.31 -5.68 10.76
N TYR A 55 2.66 -6.52 11.74
CA TYR A 55 4.01 -6.59 12.27
C TYR A 55 4.99 -7.00 11.17
N PHE A 56 6.19 -6.44 11.18
CA PHE A 56 7.22 -6.69 10.17
C PHE A 56 8.61 -6.75 10.79
N GLN A 57 9.50 -7.41 10.08
CA GLN A 57 10.94 -7.35 10.32
C GLN A 57 11.60 -6.41 9.30
N THR A 58 12.81 -5.96 9.61
CA THR A 58 13.59 -5.11 8.70
C THR A 58 13.78 -5.78 7.34
N GLY A 59 13.49 -5.05 6.27
CA GLY A 59 13.55 -5.52 4.89
C GLY A 59 12.24 -6.10 4.35
N GLU A 60 11.18 -6.21 5.17
CA GLU A 60 9.87 -6.69 4.74
C GLU A 60 8.97 -5.56 4.19
N TYR A 61 7.92 -5.94 3.46
CA TYR A 61 7.00 -5.02 2.79
C TYR A 61 6.40 -3.94 3.72
N TRP A 62 5.99 -4.33 4.91
CA TRP A 62 5.33 -3.41 5.85
C TRP A 62 6.27 -2.38 6.47
N GLU A 63 7.60 -2.58 6.39
CA GLU A 63 8.58 -1.54 6.72
C GLU A 63 8.47 -0.34 5.76
N LEU A 64 8.23 -0.56 4.47
CA LEU A 64 8.02 0.52 3.49
C LEU A 64 6.79 1.35 3.86
N VAL A 65 5.69 0.69 4.25
CA VAL A 65 4.48 1.36 4.73
C VAL A 65 4.76 2.18 5.99
N TYR A 66 5.45 1.59 6.98
CA TYR A 66 5.84 2.27 8.21
C TYR A 66 6.70 3.52 7.94
N ASN A 67 7.65 3.43 7.02
CA ASN A 67 8.51 4.54 6.64
C ASN A 67 7.72 5.68 5.99
N GLY A 68 6.74 5.35 5.15
CA GLY A 68 5.83 6.33 4.57
C GLY A 68 4.98 7.05 5.62
N ILE A 69 4.39 6.29 6.56
CA ILE A 69 3.59 6.84 7.65
C ILE A 69 4.40 7.81 8.50
N THR A 70 5.56 7.37 8.99
CA THR A 70 6.40 8.16 9.89
C THR A 70 6.98 9.39 9.21
N ARG A 71 7.34 9.30 7.91
CA ARG A 71 7.77 10.43 7.09
C ARG A 71 6.66 11.48 6.95
N ALA A 72 5.40 11.07 6.74
CA ALA A 72 4.27 12.00 6.61
C ALA A 72 4.05 12.80 7.90
N VAL A 73 4.09 12.14 9.05
CA VAL A 73 3.96 12.80 10.35
C VAL A 73 5.17 13.72 10.62
N LYS A 74 6.40 13.25 10.34
CA LYS A 74 7.61 14.05 10.51
C LYS A 74 7.61 15.31 9.64
N GLN A 75 7.12 15.24 8.40
CA GLN A 75 7.00 16.43 7.54
C GLN A 75 5.87 17.37 7.93
N SER A 76 4.98 16.92 8.79
CA SER A 76 3.90 17.75 9.37
C SER A 76 4.30 18.39 10.72
N GLN A 77 5.61 18.55 10.96
CA GLN A 77 6.15 19.22 12.16
C GLN A 77 5.56 20.62 12.27
N GLY A 78 5.10 20.98 13.47
CA GLY A 78 4.34 22.20 13.73
C GLY A 78 2.82 21.97 13.86
N LEU A 79 2.33 20.79 13.45
CA LEU A 79 1.02 20.28 13.83
C LEU A 79 1.23 19.28 14.97
N ASN A 80 0.42 19.38 16.02
CA ASN A 80 0.48 18.41 17.12
C ASN A 80 -0.23 17.12 16.68
N ILE A 81 0.52 16.21 16.04
CA ILE A 81 0.04 14.91 15.60
C ILE A 81 0.59 13.82 16.52
N ASP A 82 -0.28 13.20 17.30
CA ASP A 82 0.01 11.98 18.06
C ASP A 82 -0.24 10.76 17.17
N LEU A 83 0.83 10.11 16.70
CA LEU A 83 0.74 8.90 15.88
C LEU A 83 0.82 7.67 16.79
N LYS A 84 -0.24 6.86 16.80
CA LYS A 84 -0.26 5.56 17.47
C LYS A 84 -0.29 4.45 16.43
N ILE A 85 0.67 3.53 16.49
CA ILE A 85 0.74 2.39 15.56
C ILE A 85 0.38 1.13 16.33
N PHE A 86 -0.68 0.44 15.87
CA PHE A 86 -1.07 -0.87 16.37
C PHE A 86 -0.68 -1.92 15.36
N TYR A 87 0.31 -2.71 15.76
CA TYR A 87 0.78 -3.85 14.97
C TYR A 87 -0.09 -5.08 15.23
N TYR A 88 -0.27 -5.90 14.19
CA TYR A 88 -0.93 -7.19 14.33
C TYR A 88 -0.18 -8.29 13.57
N ASN A 89 -0.30 -9.53 14.04
CA ASN A 89 0.17 -10.69 13.29
C ASN A 89 -0.79 -10.96 12.12
N GLN A 90 -0.30 -10.86 10.89
CA GLN A 90 -1.12 -11.02 9.69
C GLN A 90 -1.67 -12.44 9.50
N PHE A 91 -1.20 -13.41 10.27
CA PHE A 91 -1.65 -14.81 10.25
C PHE A 91 -2.64 -15.13 11.38
N GLU A 92 -2.94 -14.18 12.27
CA GLU A 92 -3.77 -14.39 13.46
C GLU A 92 -4.91 -13.37 13.54
N LEU A 93 -6.14 -13.86 13.38
CA LEU A 93 -7.35 -13.04 13.45
C LEU A 93 -7.49 -12.29 14.79
N GLU A 94 -7.21 -12.96 15.91
CA GLU A 94 -7.36 -12.35 17.23
C GLU A 94 -6.34 -11.22 17.47
N SER A 95 -5.15 -11.31 16.89
CA SER A 95 -4.18 -10.22 16.89
C SER A 95 -4.75 -8.97 16.20
N PHE A 96 -5.39 -9.15 15.03
CA PHE A 96 -6.04 -8.03 14.32
C PHE A 96 -7.22 -7.46 15.10
N ARG A 97 -8.07 -8.34 15.69
CA ARG A 97 -9.18 -7.92 16.56
C ARG A 97 -8.69 -7.11 17.76
N GLY A 98 -7.54 -7.49 18.33
CA GLY A 98 -6.88 -6.74 19.40
C GLY A 98 -6.52 -5.31 18.95
N ALA A 99 -5.91 -5.16 17.77
CA ALA A 99 -5.60 -3.84 17.20
C ALA A 99 -6.87 -3.01 16.95
N CYS A 100 -7.97 -3.63 16.50
CA CYS A 100 -9.26 -2.97 16.33
C CYS A 100 -9.83 -2.46 17.67
N ARG A 101 -9.81 -3.29 18.74
CA ARG A 101 -10.26 -2.88 20.08
C ARG A 101 -9.45 -1.70 20.59
N ASN A 102 -8.12 -1.78 20.54
CA ASN A 102 -7.24 -0.69 20.95
C ASN A 102 -7.52 0.61 20.19
N THR A 103 -7.89 0.53 18.91
CA THR A 103 -8.28 1.69 18.10
C THR A 103 -9.57 2.33 18.63
N ILE A 104 -10.57 1.53 18.95
CA ILE A 104 -11.84 2.02 19.50
C ILE A 104 -11.61 2.68 20.88
N ASP A 105 -10.78 2.08 21.73
CA ASP A 105 -10.48 2.61 23.08
C ASP A 105 -9.74 3.96 23.02
N VAL A 106 -8.88 4.15 22.02
CA VAL A 106 -8.15 5.41 21.81
C VAL A 106 -9.04 6.52 21.29
N GLN A 107 -10.14 6.22 20.60
CA GLN A 107 -11.02 7.20 19.93
C GLN A 107 -10.23 8.18 19.06
N PRO A 108 -9.55 7.74 17.99
CA PRO A 108 -8.67 8.57 17.18
C PRO A 108 -9.46 9.64 16.41
N ASP A 109 -8.77 10.71 15.99
CA ASP A 109 -9.31 11.67 15.03
C ASP A 109 -9.29 11.13 13.58
N ALA A 110 -8.43 10.16 13.27
CA ALA A 110 -8.37 9.48 11.96
C ALA A 110 -7.74 8.08 12.05
N LEU A 111 -8.10 7.21 11.09
CA LEU A 111 -7.54 5.86 10.96
C LEU A 111 -6.83 5.70 9.61
N PHE A 112 -5.59 5.21 9.64
CA PHE A 112 -4.89 4.59 8.52
C PHE A 112 -4.88 3.07 8.72
N ILE A 113 -5.23 2.26 7.71
CA ILE A 113 -5.34 0.81 7.89
C ILE A 113 -4.94 0.01 6.65
N ALA A 114 -4.19 -1.09 6.89
CA ALA A 114 -3.95 -2.18 5.96
C ALA A 114 -4.96 -3.32 6.23
N PRO A 115 -6.02 -3.48 5.42
CA PRO A 115 -7.19 -4.28 5.78
C PRO A 115 -7.10 -5.74 5.35
N ILE A 116 -6.20 -6.55 5.92
CA ILE A 116 -6.06 -7.96 5.57
C ILE A 116 -7.30 -8.79 5.96
N TYR A 117 -7.92 -8.46 7.11
CA TYR A 117 -9.14 -9.15 7.59
C TYR A 117 -10.37 -8.31 7.25
N LYS A 118 -10.98 -8.62 6.11
CA LYS A 118 -12.02 -7.82 5.47
C LYS A 118 -13.23 -7.55 6.37
N GLU A 119 -13.79 -8.58 6.99
CA GLU A 119 -15.01 -8.46 7.78
C GLU A 119 -14.80 -7.63 9.06
N GLU A 120 -13.70 -7.87 9.76
CA GLU A 120 -13.32 -7.09 10.93
C GLU A 120 -13.06 -5.64 10.58
N THR A 121 -12.41 -5.41 9.44
CA THR A 121 -12.18 -4.05 8.92
C THR A 121 -13.49 -3.35 8.63
N ILE A 122 -14.45 -4.02 7.99
CA ILE A 122 -15.78 -3.45 7.69
C ILE A 122 -16.47 -3.03 9.00
N ARG A 123 -16.46 -3.91 10.03
CA ARG A 123 -17.06 -3.61 11.34
C ARG A 123 -16.42 -2.39 12.00
N LEU A 124 -15.08 -2.36 12.06
CA LEU A 124 -14.34 -1.23 12.63
C LEU A 124 -14.63 0.07 11.89
N VAL A 125 -14.58 0.04 10.57
CA VAL A 125 -14.77 1.24 9.74
C VAL A 125 -16.20 1.76 9.83
N HIS A 126 -17.21 0.91 9.82
CA HIS A 126 -18.59 1.34 10.03
C HIS A 126 -18.76 2.02 11.40
N HIS A 127 -18.13 1.51 12.45
CA HIS A 127 -18.15 2.15 13.76
C HIS A 127 -17.50 3.53 13.72
N LEU A 128 -16.28 3.64 13.19
CA LEU A 128 -15.54 4.91 13.16
C LEU A 128 -16.20 5.96 12.24
N THR A 129 -16.71 5.54 11.09
CA THR A 129 -17.38 6.48 10.17
C THR A 129 -18.73 6.97 10.70
N SER A 130 -19.44 6.16 11.53
CA SER A 130 -20.62 6.63 12.25
C SER A 130 -20.32 7.76 13.25
N LEU A 131 -19.07 7.82 13.74
CA LEU A 131 -18.52 8.90 14.56
C LEU A 131 -17.88 10.04 13.74
N SER A 132 -18.00 10.00 12.41
CA SER A 132 -17.38 10.95 11.48
C SER A 132 -15.85 10.93 11.49
N ILE A 133 -15.22 9.83 11.90
CA ILE A 133 -13.77 9.63 11.89
C ILE A 133 -13.35 9.21 10.50
N PRO A 134 -12.47 9.97 9.79
CA PRO A 134 -12.00 9.62 8.46
C PRO A 134 -11.07 8.42 8.47
N VAL A 135 -11.19 7.59 7.42
CA VAL A 135 -10.38 6.38 7.24
C VAL A 135 -9.63 6.46 5.91
N ALA A 136 -8.35 6.10 5.91
CA ALA A 136 -7.57 5.87 4.70
C ALA A 136 -7.08 4.42 4.63
N TYR A 137 -7.21 3.81 3.46
CA TYR A 137 -6.75 2.46 3.17
C TYR A 137 -5.45 2.45 2.40
N ILE A 138 -4.64 1.42 2.63
CA ILE A 138 -3.42 1.08 1.88
C ILE A 138 -3.50 -0.37 1.38
N ASP A 139 -2.84 -0.66 0.23
CA ASP A 139 -2.73 -1.99 -0.40
C ASP A 139 -4.08 -2.49 -0.96
N THR A 140 -5.05 -2.75 -0.10
CA THR A 140 -6.39 -3.19 -0.47
C THR A 140 -7.47 -2.33 0.19
N LYS A 141 -8.71 -2.48 -0.27
CA LYS A 141 -9.89 -1.85 0.34
C LYS A 141 -11.07 -2.81 0.34
N PRO A 142 -11.75 -3.01 1.47
CA PRO A 142 -12.99 -3.76 1.47
C PRO A 142 -14.10 -2.97 0.76
N GLY A 143 -14.98 -3.70 0.05
CA GLY A 143 -16.20 -3.09 -0.47
C GLY A 143 -17.17 -2.69 0.65
N ASN A 144 -18.17 -1.86 0.31
CA ASN A 144 -19.26 -1.46 1.21
C ASN A 144 -18.83 -0.71 2.47
N THR A 145 -17.72 0.05 2.40
CA THR A 145 -17.29 0.95 3.46
C THR A 145 -17.22 2.38 2.98
N ASP A 146 -17.43 3.33 3.87
CA ASP A 146 -17.11 4.72 3.62
C ASP A 146 -15.68 5.01 4.08
N TYR A 147 -14.90 5.74 3.26
CA TYR A 147 -13.52 6.09 3.54
C TYR A 147 -13.16 7.43 2.89
N LEU A 148 -12.16 8.09 3.42
CA LEU A 148 -11.64 9.35 2.88
C LEU A 148 -10.82 9.12 1.61
N ALA A 149 -9.92 8.13 1.65
CA ALA A 149 -9.00 7.83 0.58
C ALA A 149 -8.55 6.36 0.60
N TYR A 150 -8.24 5.84 -0.58
CA TYR A 150 -7.51 4.59 -0.80
C TYR A 150 -6.27 4.88 -1.64
N PHE A 151 -5.18 4.22 -1.31
CA PHE A 151 -3.93 4.25 -2.07
C PHE A 151 -3.42 2.82 -2.28
N GLY A 152 -3.04 2.48 -3.50
CA GLY A 152 -2.51 1.17 -3.86
C GLY A 152 -2.44 0.96 -5.36
N MET A 153 -1.88 -0.17 -5.76
CA MET A 153 -1.73 -0.58 -7.14
C MET A 153 -3.09 -1.06 -7.72
N PRO A 154 -3.34 -0.90 -9.03
CA PRO A 154 -4.44 -1.60 -9.69
C PRO A 154 -4.10 -3.10 -9.79
N LEU A 155 -4.58 -3.87 -8.81
CA LEU A 155 -4.12 -5.24 -8.53
C LEU A 155 -4.45 -6.23 -9.64
N PHE A 156 -5.66 -6.17 -10.22
CA PHE A 156 -6.06 -7.05 -11.32
C PHE A 156 -5.20 -6.78 -12.55
N GLU A 157 -5.05 -5.51 -12.92
CA GLU A 157 -4.23 -5.08 -14.06
C GLU A 157 -2.75 -5.44 -13.87
N SER A 158 -2.25 -5.38 -12.64
CA SER A 158 -0.87 -5.78 -12.33
C SER A 158 -0.66 -7.28 -12.50
N GLY A 159 -1.65 -8.09 -12.18
CA GLY A 159 -1.63 -9.53 -12.44
C GLY A 159 -1.73 -9.86 -13.92
N TYR A 160 -2.60 -9.18 -14.67
CA TYR A 160 -2.74 -9.33 -16.12
C TYR A 160 -1.45 -8.97 -16.84
N LEU A 161 -0.84 -7.83 -16.47
CA LEU A 161 0.47 -7.41 -16.98
C LEU A 161 1.59 -8.39 -16.62
N ALA A 162 1.58 -8.95 -15.40
CA ALA A 162 2.58 -9.94 -14.99
C ALA A 162 2.53 -11.20 -15.87
N ALA A 163 1.35 -11.63 -16.28
CA ALA A 163 1.21 -12.75 -17.22
C ALA A 163 1.78 -12.40 -18.60
N ASP A 164 1.48 -11.23 -19.14
CA ASP A 164 2.05 -10.75 -20.41
C ASP A 164 3.59 -10.71 -20.38
N LEU A 165 4.15 -10.16 -19.31
CA LEU A 165 5.61 -10.09 -19.13
C LEU A 165 6.27 -11.46 -18.98
N LEU A 166 5.59 -12.41 -18.37
CA LEU A 166 6.14 -13.74 -18.09
C LEU A 166 6.02 -14.66 -19.30
N VAL A 167 4.86 -14.72 -19.95
CA VAL A 167 4.55 -15.70 -21.01
C VAL A 167 4.24 -15.08 -22.38
N GLY A 168 3.97 -13.77 -22.47
CA GLY A 168 3.52 -13.13 -23.72
C GLY A 168 4.52 -13.21 -24.87
N SER A 169 5.82 -13.31 -24.57
CA SER A 169 6.87 -13.50 -25.58
C SER A 169 7.10 -14.97 -26.00
N ASP A 170 6.42 -15.92 -25.35
CA ASP A 170 6.59 -17.34 -25.58
C ASP A 170 5.22 -18.07 -25.67
N PRO A 171 4.60 -18.09 -26.85
CA PRO A 171 3.29 -18.73 -27.05
C PRO A 171 3.32 -20.25 -26.87
N GLY A 172 4.49 -20.85 -26.74
CA GLY A 172 4.68 -22.29 -26.52
C GLY A 172 4.60 -22.73 -25.06
N VAL A 173 4.47 -21.77 -24.11
CA VAL A 173 4.37 -22.07 -22.68
C VAL A 173 3.07 -22.82 -22.40
N LYS A 174 3.18 -24.01 -21.81
CA LYS A 174 2.05 -24.88 -21.46
C LYS A 174 1.72 -24.83 -19.97
N GLU A 175 2.70 -24.50 -19.14
CA GLU A 175 2.54 -24.50 -17.69
C GLU A 175 3.38 -23.37 -17.05
N VAL A 176 2.75 -22.68 -16.10
CA VAL A 176 3.37 -21.74 -15.17
C VAL A 176 3.13 -22.25 -13.77
N VAL A 177 4.10 -22.15 -12.88
CA VAL A 177 3.89 -22.42 -11.46
C VAL A 177 3.84 -21.12 -10.66
N SER A 178 2.86 -21.03 -9.76
CA SER A 178 2.83 -19.99 -8.74
C SER A 178 3.18 -20.56 -7.37
N PHE A 179 4.10 -19.87 -6.66
CA PHE A 179 4.39 -20.18 -5.26
C PHE A 179 3.92 -19.02 -4.39
N ASN A 180 2.86 -19.24 -3.62
CA ASN A 180 2.27 -18.23 -2.77
C ASN A 180 2.38 -18.61 -1.29
N ILE A 181 2.39 -17.61 -0.41
CA ILE A 181 2.53 -17.83 1.04
C ILE A 181 1.31 -18.57 1.57
N ASP A 182 1.57 -19.71 2.23
CA ASP A 182 0.58 -20.40 3.05
C ASP A 182 0.18 -19.51 4.24
N ARG A 183 -1.09 -19.27 4.38
CA ARG A 183 -1.63 -18.44 5.45
C ARG A 183 -2.34 -19.25 6.55
N GLY A 184 -2.27 -20.59 6.45
CA GLY A 184 -2.98 -21.48 7.38
C GLY A 184 -4.48 -21.17 7.39
N GLU A 185 -5.03 -20.91 8.58
CA GLU A 185 -6.45 -20.57 8.78
C GLU A 185 -6.80 -19.10 8.44
N ALA A 186 -5.79 -18.24 8.22
CA ALA A 186 -6.04 -16.85 7.85
C ALA A 186 -6.59 -16.75 6.41
N PRO A 187 -7.50 -15.80 6.14
CA PRO A 187 -8.05 -15.64 4.79
C PRO A 187 -6.95 -15.30 3.79
N PRO A 188 -7.12 -15.70 2.51
CA PRO A 188 -6.24 -15.25 1.45
C PRO A 188 -6.16 -13.72 1.42
N ASN A 189 -4.98 -13.20 1.09
CA ASN A 189 -4.81 -11.77 0.93
C ASN A 189 -5.48 -11.30 -0.38
N ASP A 190 -6.34 -10.29 -0.28
CA ASP A 190 -7.08 -9.74 -1.43
C ASP A 190 -6.13 -9.22 -2.53
N SER A 191 -4.94 -8.72 -2.20
CA SER A 191 -3.95 -8.31 -3.20
C SER A 191 -3.46 -9.52 -4.01
N THR A 192 -3.07 -10.61 -3.35
CA THR A 192 -2.68 -11.87 -4.00
C THR A 192 -3.79 -12.43 -4.87
N LEU A 193 -5.04 -12.48 -4.36
CA LEU A 193 -6.19 -13.00 -5.11
C LEU A 193 -6.51 -12.18 -6.36
N ASN A 194 -6.47 -10.86 -6.28
CA ASN A 194 -6.78 -10.02 -7.44
C ASN A 194 -5.66 -10.07 -8.49
N ARG A 195 -4.39 -10.10 -8.09
CA ARG A 195 -3.26 -10.35 -9.01
C ARG A 195 -3.39 -11.71 -9.70
N HIS A 196 -3.69 -12.76 -8.94
CA HIS A 196 -3.93 -14.11 -9.48
C HIS A 196 -5.08 -14.14 -10.49
N ARG A 197 -6.21 -13.49 -10.20
CA ARG A 197 -7.35 -13.37 -11.13
C ARG A 197 -6.97 -12.65 -12.42
N GLY A 198 -6.19 -11.57 -12.33
CA GLY A 198 -5.69 -10.85 -13.50
C GLY A 198 -4.77 -11.72 -14.35
N PHE A 199 -3.88 -12.49 -13.72
CA PHE A 199 -3.00 -13.42 -14.40
C PHE A 199 -3.78 -14.51 -15.17
N LEU A 200 -4.76 -15.15 -14.51
CA LEU A 200 -5.61 -16.15 -15.16
C LEU A 200 -6.43 -15.57 -16.31
N ALA A 201 -6.93 -14.33 -16.17
CA ALA A 201 -7.67 -13.66 -17.24
C ALA A 201 -6.78 -13.48 -18.48
N TYR A 202 -5.51 -13.06 -18.31
CA TYR A 202 -4.57 -12.98 -19.42
C TYR A 202 -4.36 -14.34 -20.11
N LEU A 203 -4.15 -15.41 -19.33
CA LEU A 203 -3.96 -16.75 -19.90
C LEU A 203 -5.19 -17.18 -20.71
N ASN A 204 -6.39 -16.97 -20.20
CA ASN A 204 -7.62 -17.30 -20.91
C ASN A 204 -7.76 -16.51 -22.22
N ASP A 205 -7.39 -15.24 -22.23
CA ASP A 205 -7.54 -14.36 -23.39
C ASP A 205 -6.48 -14.61 -24.46
N ASN A 206 -5.23 -14.93 -24.05
CA ASN A 206 -4.08 -14.90 -24.96
C ASN A 206 -3.34 -16.24 -25.09
N ASN A 207 -3.44 -17.14 -24.10
CA ASN A 207 -2.80 -18.45 -24.11
C ASN A 207 -3.67 -19.52 -23.41
N PRO A 208 -4.86 -19.84 -23.95
CA PRO A 208 -5.83 -20.72 -23.29
C PRO A 208 -5.36 -22.17 -23.09
N GLY A 209 -4.23 -22.55 -23.73
CA GLY A 209 -3.60 -23.86 -23.52
C GLY A 209 -2.58 -23.89 -22.38
N CYS A 210 -2.29 -22.75 -21.75
CA CYS A 210 -1.38 -22.65 -20.61
C CYS A 210 -2.12 -22.85 -19.29
N THR A 211 -1.59 -23.68 -18.42
CA THR A 211 -2.12 -23.91 -17.07
C THR A 211 -1.30 -23.13 -16.04
N LEU A 212 -1.96 -22.68 -14.97
CA LEU A 212 -1.31 -22.16 -13.79
C LEU A 212 -1.45 -23.17 -12.67
N THR A 213 -0.32 -23.71 -12.20
CA THR A 213 -0.27 -24.64 -11.07
C THR A 213 0.06 -23.87 -9.80
N ASP A 214 -0.85 -23.89 -8.83
CA ASP A 214 -0.67 -23.16 -7.56
C ASP A 214 -0.05 -24.04 -6.49
N CYS A 215 1.05 -23.56 -5.87
CA CYS A 215 1.74 -24.20 -4.77
C CYS A 215 1.82 -23.26 -3.58
N SER A 216 1.74 -23.81 -2.36
CA SER A 216 1.82 -23.06 -1.11
C SER A 216 3.20 -23.22 -0.48
N MET A 217 3.90 -22.11 -0.23
CA MET A 217 5.19 -22.08 0.46
C MET A 217 5.06 -21.53 1.87
N SER A 218 5.91 -22.00 2.78
CA SER A 218 5.93 -21.51 4.16
C SER A 218 6.46 -20.07 4.23
N PRO A 219 5.84 -19.20 5.04
CA PRO A 219 6.38 -17.87 5.30
C PRO A 219 7.68 -17.89 6.13
N PHE A 220 7.97 -18.99 6.85
CA PHE A 220 9.01 -19.05 7.89
C PHE A 220 9.97 -20.23 7.78
N ASP A 221 9.58 -21.32 7.10
CA ASP A 221 10.39 -22.54 7.03
C ASP A 221 11.13 -22.61 5.69
N PHE A 222 12.38 -22.14 5.70
CA PHE A 222 13.25 -22.17 4.54
C PHE A 222 13.53 -23.59 4.04
N LEU A 223 13.76 -24.54 4.95
CA LEU A 223 14.08 -25.93 4.57
C LEU A 223 12.88 -26.67 3.97
N TYR A 224 11.68 -26.36 4.48
CA TYR A 224 10.44 -26.83 3.86
C TYR A 224 10.32 -26.30 2.42
N ASN A 225 10.53 -25.00 2.22
CA ASN A 225 10.44 -24.39 0.90
C ASN A 225 11.45 -24.99 -0.07
N MET A 226 12.69 -25.24 0.37
CA MET A 226 13.70 -25.89 -0.46
C MET A 226 13.25 -27.28 -0.95
N ARG A 227 12.68 -28.10 -0.06
CA ARG A 227 12.15 -29.43 -0.41
C ARG A 227 10.93 -29.33 -1.32
N LEU A 228 10.05 -28.36 -1.08
CA LEU A 228 8.88 -28.11 -1.91
C LEU A 228 9.27 -27.79 -3.35
N PHE A 229 10.25 -26.89 -3.53
CA PHE A 229 10.71 -26.49 -4.86
C PHE A 229 11.44 -27.65 -5.56
N ASP A 230 12.31 -28.38 -4.86
CA ASP A 230 13.00 -29.56 -5.41
C ASP A 230 11.98 -30.59 -5.89
N ALA A 231 11.01 -30.97 -5.04
CA ALA A 231 9.99 -31.98 -5.39
C ALA A 231 9.12 -31.54 -6.58
N PHE A 232 8.68 -30.27 -6.60
CA PHE A 232 7.88 -29.76 -7.70
C PHE A 232 8.62 -29.86 -9.04
N PHE A 233 9.86 -29.42 -9.10
CA PHE A 233 10.62 -29.40 -10.35
C PHE A 233 11.21 -30.79 -10.74
N GLU A 234 11.22 -31.74 -9.83
CA GLU A 234 11.46 -33.15 -10.13
C GLU A 234 10.27 -33.77 -10.86
N GLU A 235 9.03 -33.43 -10.44
CA GLU A 235 7.78 -33.89 -11.09
C GLU A 235 7.47 -33.11 -12.38
N HIS A 236 7.88 -31.82 -12.45
CA HIS A 236 7.62 -30.90 -13.55
C HIS A 236 8.91 -30.34 -14.18
N PRO A 237 9.78 -31.18 -14.77
CA PRO A 237 11.10 -30.77 -15.24
C PRO A 237 11.07 -29.74 -16.38
N ASP A 238 9.97 -29.71 -17.14
CA ASP A 238 9.79 -28.81 -18.29
C ASP A 238 9.28 -27.41 -17.92
N VAL A 239 8.80 -27.23 -16.70
CA VAL A 239 8.28 -25.92 -16.22
C VAL A 239 9.43 -24.95 -16.03
N ARG A 240 9.36 -23.84 -16.76
CA ARG A 240 10.41 -22.79 -16.72
C ARG A 240 9.91 -21.43 -16.25
N HIS A 241 8.60 -21.24 -16.16
CA HIS A 241 7.98 -19.96 -15.81
C HIS A 241 7.41 -20.03 -14.39
N ILE A 242 7.91 -19.15 -13.53
CA ILE A 242 7.59 -19.11 -12.09
C ILE A 242 7.08 -17.72 -11.74
N ILE A 243 6.01 -17.67 -10.97
CA ILE A 243 5.50 -16.41 -10.41
C ILE A 243 5.22 -16.55 -8.91
N THR A 244 5.31 -15.45 -8.18
CA THR A 244 4.67 -15.32 -6.88
C THR A 244 3.88 -14.03 -6.85
N PHE A 245 2.63 -14.06 -6.37
CA PHE A 245 1.76 -12.89 -6.31
C PHE A 245 1.94 -12.05 -5.04
N ASN A 246 2.94 -12.38 -4.23
CA ASN A 246 3.31 -11.67 -3.01
C ASN A 246 4.75 -11.12 -3.11
N SER A 247 5.19 -10.41 -2.08
CA SER A 247 6.50 -9.75 -2.03
C SER A 247 7.71 -10.67 -1.83
N ARG A 248 7.53 -12.02 -1.76
CA ARG A 248 8.59 -12.95 -1.30
C ARG A 248 9.26 -13.73 -2.43
N ALA A 249 9.42 -13.15 -3.62
CA ALA A 249 10.11 -13.78 -4.74
C ALA A 249 11.55 -14.20 -4.42
N HIS A 250 12.21 -13.50 -3.50
CA HIS A 250 13.55 -13.83 -3.05
C HIS A 250 13.68 -15.25 -2.47
N LEU A 251 12.63 -15.80 -1.85
CA LEU A 251 12.67 -17.17 -1.32
C LEU A 251 12.87 -18.21 -2.43
N ILE A 252 12.25 -18.00 -3.59
CA ILE A 252 12.40 -18.84 -4.76
C ILE A 252 13.77 -18.58 -5.41
N SER A 253 14.17 -17.32 -5.48
CA SER A 253 15.47 -16.91 -5.99
C SER A 253 16.63 -17.52 -5.19
N ASP A 254 16.54 -17.55 -3.87
CA ASP A 254 17.56 -18.16 -3.00
C ASP A 254 17.69 -19.67 -3.29
N TRP A 255 16.58 -20.38 -3.50
CA TRP A 255 16.61 -21.78 -3.96
C TRP A 255 17.30 -21.92 -5.31
N MET A 256 16.95 -21.08 -6.30
CA MET A 256 17.57 -21.11 -7.62
C MET A 256 19.09 -20.89 -7.54
N GLU A 257 19.52 -19.95 -6.69
CA GLU A 257 20.96 -19.68 -6.47
C GLU A 257 21.67 -20.87 -5.85
N ILE A 258 21.13 -21.47 -4.80
CA ILE A 258 21.71 -22.62 -4.10
C ILE A 258 21.80 -23.84 -5.03
N ARG A 259 20.82 -24.05 -5.90
CA ARG A 259 20.80 -25.16 -6.87
C ARG A 259 21.53 -24.86 -8.18
N GLY A 260 22.02 -23.62 -8.37
CA GLY A 260 22.68 -23.22 -9.62
C GLY A 260 21.76 -23.13 -10.82
N ILE A 261 20.45 -22.95 -10.61
CA ILE A 261 19.41 -22.91 -11.66
C ILE A 261 19.45 -21.55 -12.35
N ARG A 262 19.54 -21.54 -13.69
CA ARG A 262 19.63 -20.31 -14.50
C ARG A 262 18.69 -20.29 -15.70
N ASP A 263 17.97 -21.39 -15.95
CA ASP A 263 17.13 -21.61 -17.11
C ASP A 263 15.63 -21.32 -16.85
N LYS A 264 15.29 -20.85 -15.65
CA LYS A 264 13.92 -20.52 -15.27
C LYS A 264 13.73 -19.00 -15.23
N LYS A 265 12.53 -18.56 -15.64
CA LYS A 265 12.09 -17.15 -15.56
C LYS A 265 11.25 -16.99 -14.31
N LEU A 266 11.73 -16.19 -13.36
CA LEU A 266 11.00 -15.84 -12.14
C LEU A 266 10.50 -14.39 -12.21
N LEU A 267 9.19 -14.22 -12.08
CA LEU A 267 8.56 -12.92 -11.91
C LEU A 267 8.04 -12.79 -10.47
N GLY A 268 8.30 -11.66 -9.85
CA GLY A 268 7.83 -11.33 -8.51
C GLY A 268 7.22 -9.95 -8.43
N PHE A 269 6.74 -9.63 -7.23
CA PHE A 269 6.20 -8.31 -6.91
C PHE A 269 7.05 -7.65 -5.82
N ASP A 270 6.95 -6.33 -5.78
CA ASP A 270 7.48 -5.45 -4.75
C ASP A 270 9.02 -5.33 -4.68
N MET A 271 9.48 -4.14 -4.30
CA MET A 271 10.90 -3.74 -4.30
C MET A 271 11.60 -4.02 -2.97
N LEU A 272 11.41 -5.19 -2.38
CA LEU A 272 12.19 -5.53 -1.20
C LEU A 272 13.69 -5.59 -1.56
N GLN A 273 14.56 -5.22 -0.62
CA GLN A 273 16.01 -5.25 -0.85
C GLN A 273 16.50 -6.62 -1.34
N ALA A 274 15.93 -7.71 -0.80
CA ALA A 274 16.25 -9.07 -1.23
C ALA A 274 15.82 -9.32 -2.69
N ASN A 275 14.61 -8.90 -3.08
CA ASN A 275 14.13 -9.01 -4.46
C ASN A 275 14.99 -8.19 -5.44
N MET A 276 15.36 -6.96 -5.06
CA MET A 276 16.20 -6.11 -5.91
C MET A 276 17.60 -6.69 -6.10
N ARG A 277 18.20 -7.29 -5.05
CA ARG A 277 19.49 -8.01 -5.19
C ARG A 277 19.36 -9.19 -6.15
N ALA A 278 18.31 -9.99 -6.00
CA ALA A 278 18.02 -11.12 -6.87
C ALA A 278 17.75 -10.70 -8.34
N LEU A 279 17.09 -9.56 -8.54
CA LEU A 279 16.89 -8.97 -9.86
C LEU A 279 18.22 -8.58 -10.51
N LYS A 280 19.12 -7.91 -9.76
CA LYS A 280 20.46 -7.52 -10.23
C LYS A 280 21.32 -8.73 -10.58
N ASN A 281 21.26 -9.78 -9.76
CA ASN A 281 21.97 -11.05 -10.00
C ASN A 281 21.37 -11.88 -11.14
N GLY A 282 20.15 -11.54 -11.59
CA GLY A 282 19.47 -12.19 -12.71
C GLY A 282 18.73 -13.49 -12.36
N THR A 283 18.57 -13.82 -11.08
CA THR A 283 17.71 -14.94 -10.63
C THR A 283 16.24 -14.57 -10.63
N ILE A 284 15.90 -13.31 -10.36
CA ILE A 284 14.60 -12.75 -10.70
C ILE A 284 14.74 -12.08 -12.07
N SER A 285 13.81 -12.38 -12.98
CA SER A 285 13.82 -11.83 -14.34
C SER A 285 13.15 -10.44 -14.40
N VAL A 286 12.03 -10.30 -13.69
CA VAL A 286 11.21 -9.07 -13.66
C VAL A 286 10.58 -8.91 -12.29
N LEU A 287 10.48 -7.67 -11.82
CA LEU A 287 9.64 -7.28 -10.70
C LEU A 287 8.56 -6.31 -11.17
N VAL A 288 7.33 -6.59 -10.78
CA VAL A 288 6.21 -5.64 -10.86
C VAL A 288 6.18 -4.89 -9.55
N ALA A 289 6.38 -3.59 -9.61
CA ALA A 289 6.67 -2.77 -8.44
C ALA A 289 5.73 -1.56 -8.31
N GLU A 290 5.65 -1.06 -7.09
CA GLU A 290 5.00 0.21 -6.76
C GLU A 290 5.81 0.97 -5.69
N ARG A 291 5.52 2.24 -5.53
CA ARG A 291 6.18 3.09 -4.53
C ARG A 291 5.37 3.10 -3.24
N THR A 292 5.27 1.94 -2.58
CA THR A 292 4.47 1.73 -1.35
C THR A 292 4.75 2.76 -0.25
N ASP A 293 6.01 3.17 -0.08
CA ASP A 293 6.42 4.22 0.86
C ASP A 293 5.80 5.59 0.52
N LYS A 294 5.75 5.95 -0.77
CA LYS A 294 5.11 7.19 -1.25
C LYS A 294 3.59 7.12 -1.11
N GLU A 295 2.99 5.96 -1.30
CA GLU A 295 1.55 5.77 -1.15
C GLU A 295 1.10 5.89 0.30
N ALA A 296 1.79 5.21 1.21
CA ALA A 296 1.53 5.32 2.64
C ALA A 296 1.72 6.78 3.13
N PHE A 297 2.77 7.46 2.64
CA PHE A 297 2.98 8.88 2.88
C PHE A 297 1.78 9.73 2.44
N LYS A 298 1.31 9.56 1.20
CA LYS A 298 0.18 10.31 0.63
C LYS A 298 -1.12 10.01 1.38
N ALA A 299 -1.33 8.75 1.78
CA ALA A 299 -2.51 8.34 2.53
C ALA A 299 -2.59 9.03 3.89
N VAL A 300 -1.51 9.00 4.67
CA VAL A 300 -1.46 9.69 5.97
C VAL A 300 -1.52 11.20 5.78
N LYS A 301 -0.83 11.74 4.78
CA LYS A 301 -0.89 13.17 4.47
C LYS A 301 -2.31 13.62 4.13
N SER A 302 -3.08 12.81 3.40
CA SER A 302 -4.49 13.13 3.10
C SER A 302 -5.38 13.14 4.35
N LEU A 303 -5.12 12.27 5.33
CA LEU A 303 -5.79 12.32 6.64
C LEU A 303 -5.45 13.61 7.39
N ILE A 304 -4.16 13.97 7.45
CA ILE A 304 -3.68 15.20 8.10
C ILE A 304 -4.32 16.43 7.44
N ASP A 305 -4.31 16.53 6.13
CA ASP A 305 -4.89 17.66 5.40
C ASP A 305 -6.40 17.76 5.61
N PHE A 306 -7.10 16.63 5.70
CA PHE A 306 -8.52 16.62 6.03
C PHE A 306 -8.79 17.06 7.47
N LEU A 307 -8.02 16.59 8.45
CA LEU A 307 -8.19 16.98 9.86
C LEU A 307 -7.94 18.47 10.06
N VAL A 308 -6.88 18.97 9.43
CA VAL A 308 -6.37 20.31 9.65
C VAL A 308 -7.06 21.34 8.76
N LEU A 309 -7.18 21.06 7.45
CA LEU A 309 -7.66 22.00 6.42
C LEU A 309 -9.10 21.73 5.99
N ARG A 310 -9.69 20.60 6.42
CA ARG A 310 -10.96 20.06 5.90
C ARG A 310 -10.92 19.82 4.38
N GLN A 311 -9.72 19.64 3.85
CA GLN A 311 -9.51 19.39 2.43
C GLN A 311 -9.56 17.89 2.15
N ARG A 312 -10.48 17.49 1.27
CA ARG A 312 -10.53 16.11 0.79
C ARG A 312 -9.49 15.91 -0.33
N PRO A 313 -8.92 14.70 -0.46
CA PRO A 313 -8.07 14.40 -1.59
C PRO A 313 -8.87 14.56 -2.92
N PRO A 314 -8.20 14.89 -4.04
CA PRO A 314 -8.85 15.10 -5.34
C PRO A 314 -9.59 13.87 -5.84
N ARG A 315 -9.15 12.69 -5.45
CA ARG A 315 -9.78 11.40 -5.76
C ARG A 315 -9.91 10.58 -4.48
N ARG A 316 -10.99 9.82 -4.41
CA ARG A 316 -11.19 8.85 -3.33
C ARG A 316 -10.26 7.64 -3.51
N ASP A 317 -10.16 7.13 -4.73
CA ASP A 317 -9.28 6.04 -5.12
C ASP A 317 -8.07 6.59 -5.87
N ASN A 318 -6.90 6.37 -5.30
CA ASN A 318 -5.62 6.83 -5.83
C ASN A 318 -4.78 5.60 -6.20
N TYR A 319 -4.82 5.22 -7.46
CA TYR A 319 -4.00 4.14 -7.98
C TYR A 319 -2.61 4.65 -8.34
N SER A 320 -1.59 3.91 -7.91
CA SER A 320 -0.21 4.12 -8.35
C SER A 320 0.01 3.61 -9.77
N SER A 321 1.09 4.05 -10.39
CA SER A 321 1.61 3.40 -11.59
C SER A 321 2.06 1.97 -11.26
N ILE A 322 1.96 1.10 -12.25
CA ILE A 322 2.58 -0.22 -12.21
C ILE A 322 3.96 -0.05 -12.86
N ASP A 323 5.01 -0.21 -12.06
CA ASP A 323 6.37 -0.04 -12.53
C ASP A 323 7.00 -1.41 -12.86
N ILE A 324 7.61 -1.54 -14.03
CA ILE A 324 8.27 -2.76 -14.48
C ILE A 324 9.78 -2.59 -14.26
N LEU A 325 10.33 -3.42 -13.36
CA LEU A 325 11.74 -3.42 -13.04
C LEU A 325 12.45 -4.64 -13.60
N THR A 326 13.59 -4.38 -14.20
CA THR A 326 14.56 -5.35 -14.67
C THR A 326 15.93 -5.01 -14.12
N ARG A 327 16.90 -5.89 -14.27
CA ARG A 327 18.29 -5.61 -13.88
C ARG A 327 18.90 -4.37 -14.58
N TYR A 328 18.27 -3.89 -15.66
CA TYR A 328 18.78 -2.78 -16.45
C TYR A 328 18.27 -1.40 -16.00
N ASN A 329 17.15 -1.34 -15.27
CA ASN A 329 16.55 -0.08 -14.85
C ASN A 329 16.40 0.08 -13.32
N VAL A 330 16.61 -0.98 -12.54
CA VAL A 330 16.39 -0.95 -11.08
C VAL A 330 17.27 0.07 -10.36
N ASP A 331 18.49 0.31 -10.81
CA ASP A 331 19.39 1.30 -10.20
C ASP A 331 18.91 2.74 -10.40
N PHE A 332 18.33 3.04 -11.55
CA PHE A 332 17.79 4.36 -11.86
C PHE A 332 16.48 4.65 -11.11
N TYR A 333 15.71 3.62 -10.83
CA TYR A 333 14.44 3.73 -10.12
C TYR A 333 14.61 4.16 -8.65
N LEU A 334 15.77 3.84 -8.04
CA LEU A 334 16.09 4.17 -6.66
C LEU A 334 16.61 5.60 -6.46
N VAL A 335 16.97 6.30 -7.54
CA VAL A 335 17.62 7.62 -7.50
C VAL A 335 16.62 8.79 -7.42
N GLU A 336 15.33 8.56 -7.61
CA GLU A 336 14.31 9.59 -7.46
C GLU A 336 13.92 9.80 -5.98
N GLU A 337 14.55 10.72 -5.33
CA GLU A 337 14.06 11.40 -4.11
C GLU A 337 13.75 12.87 -4.37
#